data_de35f308d17134f466f715f3209a93c7
#
_entry.id   de35f308d17134f466f715f3209a93c7
#
_cell.length_a   1.000
_cell.length_b   1.000
_cell.length_c   1.000
_cell.angle_alpha   90.00
_cell.angle_beta   90.00
_cell.angle_gamma   90.00
#
_symmetry.space_group_name_H-M   'P 1'
#
loop_
_entity.id
_entity.type
_entity.pdbx_description
1 polymer ?
#
loop_
_entity_poly.entity_id
_entity_poly.type
_entity_poly.pdbx_seq_one_letter_code
_entity_poly.pdbx_strand_id
1 'polypeptide(L)'
;GDFDAFWAGTLAEARAVPLDARFEPFDAGLKIVEVFDVTFAGFGGHLIKAWLILPRQREGRLPTVVKFIGYGGGRGFPHEHLLWPAAGYAVFVMDTRGQGSSWSKGDTADPVGSDPAHPGFMTRGILSPETYYYRRVFTDAVRAIEAARSHDAVDPARIAVTGGSQGGGISIAAS
;
A
#
# COMPACT_ATOMS: atom_id res chain seq x y z
N GLY A 1 0.84 26.60 11.49
CA GLY A 1 0.96 26.38 10.05
C GLY A 1 -0.29 25.67 9.54
N ASP A 2 -0.40 25.53 8.25
CA ASP A 2 -1.54 24.91 7.52
C ASP A 2 -1.39 23.40 7.32
N PHE A 3 -0.27 22.81 7.76
CA PHE A 3 0.06 21.40 7.57
C PHE A 3 -1.04 20.45 8.08
N ASP A 4 -1.45 20.61 9.34
CA ASP A 4 -2.46 19.73 9.93
C ASP A 4 -3.82 19.88 9.24
N ALA A 5 -4.20 21.13 8.92
CA ALA A 5 -5.45 21.41 8.22
C ALA A 5 -5.43 20.83 6.79
N PHE A 6 -4.32 20.93 6.08
CA PHE A 6 -4.15 20.37 4.75
C PHE A 6 -4.31 18.84 4.75
N TRP A 7 -3.65 18.15 5.68
CA TRP A 7 -3.75 16.68 5.75
C TRP A 7 -5.11 16.22 6.27
N ALA A 8 -5.70 16.92 7.24
CA ALA A 8 -7.06 16.63 7.70
C ALA A 8 -8.07 16.72 6.55
N GLY A 9 -7.99 17.79 5.75
CA GLY A 9 -8.82 17.97 4.55
C GLY A 9 -8.58 16.87 3.50
N THR A 10 -7.31 16.58 3.20
CA THR A 10 -6.93 15.53 2.23
C THR A 10 -7.47 14.15 2.63
N LEU A 11 -7.35 13.78 3.91
CA LEU A 11 -7.86 12.48 4.38
C LEU A 11 -9.40 12.46 4.46
N ALA A 12 -10.04 13.59 4.78
CA ALA A 12 -11.50 13.69 4.76
C ALA A 12 -12.03 13.49 3.32
N GLU A 13 -11.43 14.13 2.31
CA GLU A 13 -11.75 13.92 0.89
C GLU A 13 -11.59 12.44 0.49
N ALA A 14 -10.47 11.82 0.85
CA ALA A 14 -10.22 10.43 0.52
C ALA A 14 -11.24 9.48 1.16
N ARG A 15 -11.62 9.73 2.43
CA ARG A 15 -12.59 8.91 3.17
C ARG A 15 -14.04 9.14 2.74
N ALA A 16 -14.34 10.22 2.03
CA ALA A 16 -15.65 10.43 1.39
C ALA A 16 -15.88 9.42 0.24
N VAL A 17 -14.82 8.84 -0.32
CA VAL A 17 -14.91 7.77 -1.31
C VAL A 17 -14.91 6.42 -0.59
N PRO A 18 -15.86 5.51 -0.87
CA PRO A 18 -15.84 4.16 -0.32
C PRO A 18 -14.49 3.46 -0.55
N LEU A 19 -14.00 2.76 0.46
CA LEU A 19 -12.71 2.04 0.37
C LEU A 19 -12.75 0.94 -0.69
N ASP A 20 -13.88 0.25 -0.82
CA ASP A 20 -14.15 -0.84 -1.76
C ASP A 20 -12.98 -1.84 -1.86
N ALA A 21 -12.45 -2.25 -0.70
CA ALA A 21 -11.35 -3.19 -0.65
C ALA A 21 -11.83 -4.59 -1.06
N ARG A 22 -11.21 -5.13 -2.11
CA ARG A 22 -11.48 -6.45 -2.67
C ARG A 22 -10.27 -7.34 -2.49
N PHE A 23 -10.50 -8.56 -2.05
CA PHE A 23 -9.48 -9.57 -1.77
C PHE A 23 -9.75 -10.79 -2.64
N GLU A 24 -9.06 -10.90 -3.76
CA GLU A 24 -9.22 -12.01 -4.70
C GLU A 24 -8.18 -13.08 -4.41
N PRO A 25 -8.56 -14.33 -4.12
CA PRO A 25 -7.60 -15.41 -3.92
C PRO A 25 -6.66 -15.54 -5.11
N PHE A 26 -5.37 -15.60 -4.85
CA PHE A 26 -4.33 -15.70 -5.86
C PHE A 26 -3.49 -16.96 -5.64
N ASP A 27 -3.44 -17.86 -6.62
CA ASP A 27 -2.57 -19.04 -6.57
C ASP A 27 -1.13 -18.66 -6.95
N ALA A 28 -0.32 -18.46 -5.93
CA ALA A 28 1.12 -18.19 -6.08
C ALA A 28 1.97 -19.47 -6.12
N GLY A 29 1.36 -20.66 -6.10
CA GLY A 29 2.06 -21.94 -5.99
C GLY A 29 2.73 -22.19 -4.61
N LEU A 30 2.49 -21.32 -3.63
CA LEU A 30 3.11 -21.37 -2.30
C LEU A 30 2.22 -22.16 -1.32
N LYS A 31 2.78 -23.21 -0.72
CA LYS A 31 2.00 -24.13 0.14
C LYS A 31 1.80 -23.62 1.56
N ILE A 32 2.71 -22.77 2.07
CA ILE A 32 2.72 -22.34 3.46
C ILE A 32 1.91 -21.06 3.72
N VAL A 33 1.47 -20.39 2.66
CA VAL A 33 0.71 -19.13 2.75
C VAL A 33 -0.55 -19.18 1.88
N GLU A 34 -1.51 -18.33 2.24
CA GLU A 34 -2.60 -17.89 1.37
C GLU A 34 -2.27 -16.50 0.86
N VAL A 35 -2.54 -16.26 -0.41
CA VAL A 35 -2.26 -14.98 -1.06
C VAL A 35 -3.55 -14.42 -1.64
N PHE A 36 -3.74 -13.12 -1.47
CA PHE A 36 -4.82 -12.39 -2.11
C PHE A 36 -4.24 -11.27 -2.97
N ASP A 37 -4.71 -11.17 -4.20
CA ASP A 37 -4.57 -9.97 -5.02
C ASP A 37 -5.60 -8.95 -4.52
N VAL A 38 -5.11 -7.85 -3.97
CA VAL A 38 -5.96 -6.84 -3.34
C VAL A 38 -6.07 -5.62 -4.24
N THR A 39 -7.29 -5.07 -4.30
CA THR A 39 -7.56 -3.78 -4.95
C THR A 39 -8.38 -2.93 -3.99
N PHE A 40 -8.02 -1.66 -3.83
CA PHE A 40 -8.76 -0.73 -2.99
C PHE A 40 -8.72 0.69 -3.56
N ALA A 41 -9.66 1.54 -3.14
CA ALA A 41 -9.70 2.94 -3.55
C ALA A 41 -8.73 3.79 -2.71
N GLY A 42 -7.70 4.34 -3.35
CA GLY A 42 -6.75 5.30 -2.80
C GLY A 42 -7.20 6.74 -3.00
N PHE A 43 -6.24 7.66 -3.14
CA PHE A 43 -6.49 9.07 -3.44
C PHE A 43 -7.40 9.24 -4.66
N GLY A 44 -8.43 10.05 -4.51
CA GLY A 44 -9.38 10.35 -5.59
C GLY A 44 -10.21 9.15 -6.06
N GLY A 45 -10.25 8.06 -5.29
CA GLY A 45 -10.93 6.83 -5.70
C GLY A 45 -10.15 5.99 -6.71
N HIS A 46 -8.92 6.36 -7.02
CA HIS A 46 -8.07 5.61 -7.94
C HIS A 46 -7.72 4.23 -7.36
N LEU A 47 -7.77 3.19 -8.19
CA LEU A 47 -7.54 1.82 -7.77
C LEU A 47 -6.05 1.56 -7.51
N ILE A 48 -5.75 1.11 -6.30
CA ILE A 48 -4.42 0.73 -5.86
C ILE A 48 -4.36 -0.78 -5.69
N LYS A 49 -3.32 -1.40 -6.20
CA LYS A 49 -3.05 -2.82 -6.04
C LYS A 49 -2.21 -3.09 -4.80
N ALA A 50 -2.44 -4.23 -4.18
CA ALA A 50 -1.63 -4.72 -3.07
C ALA A 50 -1.60 -6.26 -3.04
N TRP A 51 -0.69 -6.84 -2.27
CA TRP A 51 -0.77 -8.23 -1.84
C TRP A 51 -1.19 -8.29 -0.38
N LEU A 52 -2.11 -9.20 -0.02
CA LEU A 52 -2.26 -9.68 1.34
C LEU A 52 -1.77 -11.13 1.38
N ILE A 53 -0.81 -11.41 2.25
CA ILE A 53 -0.22 -12.74 2.39
C ILE A 53 -0.38 -13.18 3.85
N LEU A 54 -1.04 -14.30 4.04
CA LEU A 54 -1.38 -14.86 5.34
C LEU A 54 -0.67 -16.21 5.52
N PRO A 55 -0.07 -16.51 6.68
CA PRO A 55 0.32 -17.89 6.98
C PRO A 55 -0.90 -18.80 6.89
N ARG A 56 -0.75 -19.95 6.24
CA ARG A 56 -1.86 -20.91 6.07
C ARG A 56 -2.26 -21.53 7.39
N GLN A 57 -1.26 -21.88 8.21
CA GLN A 57 -1.52 -22.32 9.60
C GLN A 57 -1.55 -21.09 10.50
N ARG A 58 -2.74 -20.77 11.00
CA ARG A 58 -2.98 -19.64 11.89
C ARG A 58 -4.15 -19.88 12.83
N GLU A 59 -4.11 -19.22 13.95
CA GLU A 59 -5.20 -19.21 14.92
C GLU A 59 -5.67 -17.77 15.13
N GLY A 60 -6.96 -17.52 14.98
CA GLY A 60 -7.57 -16.22 15.17
C GLY A 60 -7.08 -15.14 14.19
N ARG A 61 -7.20 -13.89 14.62
CA ARG A 61 -6.76 -12.72 13.85
C ARG A 61 -5.27 -12.47 14.04
N LEU A 62 -4.59 -12.10 12.96
CA LEU A 62 -3.14 -11.95 12.92
C LEU A 62 -2.69 -10.50 13.14
N PRO A 63 -1.62 -10.29 13.91
CA PRO A 63 -0.89 -9.05 13.82
C PRO A 63 -0.37 -8.89 12.40
N THR A 64 -0.41 -7.66 11.87
CA THR A 64 -0.18 -7.43 10.44
C THR A 64 0.88 -6.36 10.22
N VAL A 65 1.77 -6.61 9.29
CA VAL A 65 2.77 -5.64 8.84
C VAL A 65 2.34 -5.08 7.49
N VAL A 66 2.09 -3.78 7.41
CA VAL A 66 1.85 -3.08 6.15
C VAL A 66 3.19 -2.61 5.61
N LYS A 67 3.57 -3.09 4.43
CA LYS A 67 4.87 -2.84 3.80
C LYS A 67 4.72 -1.87 2.64
N PHE A 68 5.57 -0.83 2.66
CA PHE A 68 5.70 0.15 1.59
C PHE A 68 7.04 -0.02 0.85
N ILE A 69 7.03 0.26 -0.45
CA ILE A 69 8.13 -0.09 -1.36
C ILE A 69 9.07 1.10 -1.57
N GLY A 70 10.34 0.81 -1.75
CA GLY A 70 11.38 1.79 -2.08
C GLY A 70 11.20 2.40 -3.47
N TYR A 71 11.84 3.55 -3.70
CA TYR A 71 11.72 4.31 -4.93
C TYR A 71 11.99 3.48 -6.19
N GLY A 72 11.10 3.61 -7.17
CA GLY A 72 11.19 2.93 -8.45
C GLY A 72 10.71 1.48 -8.46
N GLY A 73 10.46 0.88 -7.29
CA GLY A 73 9.92 -0.48 -7.18
C GLY A 73 8.40 -0.51 -7.08
N GLY A 74 7.81 -1.64 -7.43
CA GLY A 74 6.42 -1.98 -7.21
C GLY A 74 6.25 -3.13 -6.21
N ARG A 75 5.03 -3.60 -6.02
CA ARG A 75 4.70 -4.67 -5.08
C ARG A 75 5.37 -6.02 -5.38
N GLY A 76 5.98 -6.17 -6.56
CA GLY A 76 6.66 -7.40 -6.99
C GLY A 76 5.75 -8.62 -6.96
N PHE A 77 6.32 -9.75 -6.58
CA PHE A 77 5.63 -11.02 -6.51
C PHE A 77 5.46 -11.51 -5.05
N PRO A 78 4.43 -12.29 -4.74
CA PRO A 78 4.16 -12.74 -3.36
C PRO A 78 5.34 -13.46 -2.68
N HIS A 79 6.12 -14.25 -3.44
CA HIS A 79 7.25 -14.99 -2.87
C HIS A 79 8.39 -14.09 -2.35
N GLU A 80 8.45 -12.82 -2.73
CA GLU A 80 9.44 -11.85 -2.26
C GLU A 80 9.11 -11.30 -0.86
N HIS A 81 7.95 -11.68 -0.28
CA HIS A 81 7.43 -11.10 0.96
C HIS A 81 7.13 -12.14 2.05
N LEU A 82 7.86 -13.24 2.07
CA LEU A 82 7.57 -14.37 2.97
C LEU A 82 8.14 -14.22 4.39
N LEU A 83 8.99 -13.24 4.65
CA LEU A 83 9.62 -13.04 5.97
C LEU A 83 8.58 -12.95 7.10
N TRP A 84 7.62 -12.06 6.97
CA TRP A 84 6.61 -11.84 7.99
C TRP A 84 5.61 -12.99 8.12
N PRO A 85 5.07 -13.56 7.02
CA PRO A 85 4.25 -14.76 7.11
C PRO A 85 4.97 -15.97 7.72
N ALA A 86 6.25 -16.14 7.43
CA ALA A 86 7.05 -17.21 8.06
C ALA A 86 7.23 -17.00 9.57
N ALA A 87 7.15 -15.75 10.04
CA ALA A 87 7.19 -15.40 11.46
C ALA A 87 5.80 -15.37 12.14
N GLY A 88 4.73 -15.75 11.42
CA GLY A 88 3.38 -15.82 11.97
C GLY A 88 2.56 -14.52 11.86
N TYR A 89 3.02 -13.53 11.10
CA TYR A 89 2.31 -12.27 10.85
C TYR A 89 1.59 -12.31 9.49
N ALA A 90 0.51 -11.57 9.34
CA ALA A 90 0.07 -11.18 8.01
C ALA A 90 1.00 -10.09 7.45
N VAL A 91 1.18 -10.05 6.14
CA VAL A 91 1.82 -8.92 5.47
C VAL A 91 0.89 -8.36 4.40
N PHE A 92 0.73 -7.04 4.39
CA PHE A 92 0.02 -6.29 3.37
C PHE A 92 1.02 -5.43 2.61
N VAL A 93 1.22 -5.68 1.32
CA VAL A 93 2.25 -5.01 0.51
C VAL A 93 1.56 -4.08 -0.48
N MET A 94 1.62 -2.77 -0.23
CA MET A 94 1.03 -1.77 -1.13
C MET A 94 1.91 -1.57 -2.37
N ASP A 95 1.28 -1.54 -3.53
CA ASP A 95 1.90 -1.11 -4.76
C ASP A 95 1.91 0.42 -4.86
N THR A 96 3.04 1.02 -5.19
CA THR A 96 3.15 2.49 -5.26
C THR A 96 2.72 2.97 -6.63
N ARG A 97 1.66 3.79 -6.68
CA ARG A 97 1.11 4.33 -7.94
C ARG A 97 2.17 4.90 -8.86
N GLY A 98 2.13 4.52 -10.13
CA GLY A 98 3.02 5.02 -11.17
C GLY A 98 4.47 4.53 -11.08
N GLN A 99 4.83 3.72 -10.07
CA GLN A 99 6.16 3.13 -9.92
C GLN A 99 6.15 1.64 -10.25
N GLY A 100 7.32 1.00 -10.26
CA GLY A 100 7.43 -0.44 -10.51
C GLY A 100 8.04 -0.81 -11.87
N SER A 101 8.84 0.07 -12.46
CA SER A 101 9.54 -0.20 -13.73
C SER A 101 11.07 -0.29 -13.56
N SER A 102 11.59 -0.16 -12.35
CA SER A 102 13.03 -0.12 -12.11
C SER A 102 13.58 -1.48 -11.64
N TRP A 103 13.27 -1.93 -10.43
CA TRP A 103 13.87 -3.13 -9.83
C TRP A 103 12.84 -4.15 -9.31
N SER A 104 11.59 -3.78 -9.19
CA SER A 104 10.50 -4.66 -8.81
C SER A 104 9.23 -4.24 -9.55
N LYS A 105 8.44 -5.21 -10.00
CA LYS A 105 7.27 -4.97 -10.84
C LYS A 105 6.15 -4.27 -10.08
N GLY A 106 5.54 -3.24 -10.70
CA GLY A 106 4.31 -2.59 -10.24
C GLY A 106 3.13 -2.91 -11.15
N ASP A 107 1.93 -2.79 -10.59
CA ASP A 107 0.65 -3.05 -11.27
C ASP A 107 -0.35 -1.89 -11.09
N THR A 108 0.08 -0.77 -10.51
CA THR A 108 -0.78 0.39 -10.23
C THR A 108 -0.37 1.57 -11.09
N ALA A 109 -1.22 1.97 -12.03
CA ALA A 109 -1.04 3.20 -12.79
C ALA A 109 -1.27 4.44 -11.90
N ASP A 110 -0.68 5.58 -12.30
CA ASP A 110 -1.05 6.89 -11.76
C ASP A 110 -1.90 7.64 -12.82
N PRO A 111 -3.23 7.78 -12.63
CA PRO A 111 -4.08 8.44 -13.62
C PRO A 111 -3.76 9.92 -13.84
N VAL A 112 -3.02 10.54 -12.91
CA VAL A 112 -2.61 11.96 -12.99
C VAL A 112 -1.22 12.10 -13.65
N GLY A 113 -0.47 11.02 -13.69
CA GLY A 113 0.86 10.98 -14.29
C GLY A 113 0.92 10.07 -15.50
N SER A 114 2.02 9.35 -15.63
CA SER A 114 2.22 8.27 -16.60
C SER A 114 2.00 6.91 -15.93
N ASP A 115 1.89 5.88 -16.73
CA ASP A 115 2.00 4.49 -16.29
C ASP A 115 3.28 4.24 -15.47
N PRO A 116 3.40 3.06 -14.81
CA PRO A 116 4.59 2.71 -14.05
C PRO A 116 5.88 3.11 -14.79
N ALA A 117 6.64 4.02 -14.20
CA ALA A 117 7.78 4.65 -14.82
C ALA A 117 8.85 5.03 -13.79
N HIS A 118 10.02 5.43 -14.26
CA HIS A 118 11.15 5.90 -13.47
C HIS A 118 12.09 6.69 -14.38
N PRO A 119 12.71 7.81 -13.92
CA PRO A 119 12.61 8.52 -12.66
C PRO A 119 11.61 9.71 -12.70
N GLY A 120 11.68 10.60 -11.68
CA GLY A 120 11.01 11.91 -11.69
C GLY A 120 9.89 12.09 -10.67
N PHE A 121 9.62 11.08 -9.83
CA PHE A 121 8.51 11.14 -8.86
C PHE A 121 8.71 12.17 -7.75
N MET A 122 9.96 12.38 -7.30
CA MET A 122 10.28 13.30 -6.20
C MET A 122 9.89 14.77 -6.48
N THR A 123 9.83 15.17 -7.73
CA THR A 123 9.52 16.54 -8.14
C THR A 123 8.19 16.67 -8.90
N ARG A 124 7.49 15.56 -9.11
CA ARG A 124 6.21 15.57 -9.83
C ARG A 124 5.16 16.38 -9.07
N GLY A 125 4.70 17.48 -9.69
CA GLY A 125 3.71 18.38 -9.10
C GLY A 125 4.20 19.22 -7.92
N ILE A 126 5.52 19.37 -7.73
CA ILE A 126 6.16 20.01 -6.57
C ILE A 126 5.82 21.49 -6.38
N LEU A 127 5.28 22.16 -7.39
CA LEU A 127 4.96 23.60 -7.32
C LEU A 127 3.69 23.89 -6.48
N SER A 128 2.89 22.87 -6.17
CA SER A 128 1.68 23.00 -5.34
C SER A 128 1.49 21.75 -4.47
N PRO A 129 1.16 21.92 -3.18
CA PRO A 129 0.86 20.78 -2.31
C PRO A 129 -0.34 19.96 -2.82
N GLU A 130 -1.31 20.59 -3.50
CA GLU A 130 -2.49 19.91 -4.06
C GLU A 130 -2.12 18.95 -5.20
N THR A 131 -1.13 19.29 -6.00
CA THR A 131 -0.71 18.51 -7.18
C THR A 131 0.46 17.59 -6.90
N TYR A 132 1.12 17.74 -5.75
CA TYR A 132 2.33 17.00 -5.42
C TYR A 132 2.07 15.49 -5.39
N TYR A 133 2.93 14.73 -6.05
CA TYR A 133 2.81 13.28 -6.19
C TYR A 133 2.68 12.57 -4.84
N TYR A 134 3.48 12.96 -3.83
CA TYR A 134 3.45 12.30 -2.53
C TYR A 134 2.22 12.64 -1.69
N ARG A 135 1.45 13.69 -1.99
CA ARG A 135 0.10 13.85 -1.42
C ARG A 135 -0.75 12.62 -1.74
N ARG A 136 -0.69 12.15 -3.00
CA ARG A 136 -1.45 10.97 -3.44
C ARG A 136 -0.90 9.69 -2.82
N VAL A 137 0.42 9.49 -2.84
CA VAL A 137 1.07 8.28 -2.30
C VAL A 137 0.85 8.13 -0.78
N PHE A 138 0.95 9.22 -0.02
CA PHE A 138 0.73 9.16 1.43
C PHE A 138 -0.74 8.90 1.78
N THR A 139 -1.66 9.47 0.99
CA THR A 139 -3.08 9.15 1.11
C THR A 139 -3.35 7.68 0.79
N ASP A 140 -2.76 7.14 -0.26
CA ASP A 140 -2.86 5.71 -0.60
C ASP A 140 -2.35 4.83 0.55
N ALA A 141 -1.27 5.24 1.20
CA ALA A 141 -0.69 4.48 2.32
C ALA A 141 -1.62 4.43 3.53
N VAL A 142 -2.29 5.53 3.88
CA VAL A 142 -3.34 5.54 4.92
C VAL A 142 -4.50 4.62 4.52
N ARG A 143 -4.96 4.72 3.27
CA ARG A 143 -6.03 3.86 2.75
C ARG A 143 -5.61 2.37 2.70
N ALA A 144 -4.32 2.07 2.44
CA ALA A 144 -3.78 0.72 2.50
C ALA A 144 -3.87 0.12 3.91
N ILE A 145 -3.59 0.90 4.95
CA ILE A 145 -3.77 0.48 6.34
C ILE A 145 -5.25 0.20 6.63
N GLU A 146 -6.15 1.08 6.17
CA GLU A 146 -7.60 0.87 6.29
C GLU A 146 -8.05 -0.40 5.55
N ALA A 147 -7.52 -0.65 4.34
CA ALA A 147 -7.81 -1.86 3.57
C ALA A 147 -7.30 -3.12 4.28
N ALA A 148 -6.08 -3.11 4.82
CA ALA A 148 -5.56 -4.23 5.60
C ALA A 148 -6.46 -4.55 6.80
N ARG A 149 -6.89 -3.51 7.54
CA ARG A 149 -7.79 -3.63 8.71
C ARG A 149 -9.17 -4.21 8.39
N SER A 150 -9.64 -4.09 7.15
CA SER A 150 -10.96 -4.55 6.74
C SER A 150 -11.04 -6.06 6.49
N HIS A 151 -9.92 -6.77 6.43
CA HIS A 151 -9.91 -8.22 6.20
C HIS A 151 -10.08 -8.98 7.50
N ASP A 152 -10.98 -10.00 7.51
CA ASP A 152 -11.36 -10.74 8.72
C ASP A 152 -10.19 -11.45 9.43
N ALA A 153 -9.16 -11.87 8.71
CA ALA A 153 -7.98 -12.51 9.29
C ALA A 153 -7.00 -11.51 9.95
N VAL A 154 -7.19 -10.20 9.78
CA VAL A 154 -6.32 -9.15 10.33
C VAL A 154 -6.84 -8.67 11.67
N ASP A 155 -5.95 -8.54 12.65
CA ASP A 155 -6.27 -7.87 13.90
C ASP A 155 -6.10 -6.35 13.73
N PRO A 156 -7.19 -5.58 13.70
CA PRO A 156 -7.13 -4.15 13.42
C PRO A 156 -6.44 -3.33 14.51
N ALA A 157 -6.25 -3.91 15.70
CA ALA A 157 -5.55 -3.28 16.82
C ALA A 157 -4.03 -3.53 16.80
N ARG A 158 -3.56 -4.48 15.98
CA ARG A 158 -2.15 -4.90 15.92
C ARG A 158 -1.59 -4.71 14.51
N ILE A 159 -1.46 -3.45 14.09
CA ILE A 159 -0.88 -3.06 12.78
C ILE A 159 0.46 -2.39 13.02
N ALA A 160 1.47 -2.83 12.29
CA ALA A 160 2.75 -2.15 12.17
C ALA A 160 3.00 -1.76 10.71
N VAL A 161 3.80 -0.73 10.48
CA VAL A 161 4.22 -0.30 9.14
C VAL A 161 5.71 -0.50 8.97
N THR A 162 6.17 -0.78 7.75
CA THR A 162 7.58 -0.95 7.43
C THR A 162 7.89 -0.56 6.00
N GLY A 163 9.13 -0.19 5.74
CA GLY A 163 9.63 0.09 4.41
C GLY A 163 11.07 0.56 4.42
N GLY A 164 11.77 0.35 3.32
CA GLY A 164 13.13 0.87 3.11
C GLY A 164 13.11 2.13 2.25
N SER A 165 14.04 3.09 2.49
CA SER A 165 14.19 4.31 1.68
C SER A 165 12.86 5.08 1.56
N GLN A 166 12.34 5.31 0.34
CA GLN A 166 11.01 5.88 0.12
C GLN A 166 9.92 5.19 0.95
N GLY A 167 9.96 3.85 1.03
CA GLY A 167 9.01 3.08 1.83
C GLY A 167 9.07 3.42 3.31
N GLY A 168 10.26 3.74 3.85
CA GLY A 168 10.43 4.26 5.20
C GLY A 168 9.77 5.62 5.39
N GLY A 169 9.95 6.54 4.45
CA GLY A 169 9.27 7.84 4.44
C GLY A 169 7.74 7.71 4.38
N ILE A 170 7.24 6.80 3.54
CA ILE A 170 5.79 6.50 3.46
C ILE A 170 5.29 5.93 4.79
N SER A 171 6.07 5.02 5.44
CA SER A 171 5.72 4.44 6.74
C SER A 171 5.55 5.53 7.81
N ILE A 172 6.48 6.49 7.87
CA ILE A 172 6.39 7.62 8.82
C ILE A 172 5.17 8.50 8.53
N ALA A 173 4.89 8.77 7.25
CA ALA A 173 3.78 9.62 6.86
C ALA A 173 2.40 9.00 7.13
N ALA A 174 2.31 7.66 7.20
CA ALA A 174 1.04 6.93 7.35
C ALA A 174 0.79 6.43 8.79
N SER A 175 1.77 6.59 9.71
CA SER A 175 1.70 6.11 11.11
C SER A 175 0.96 7.05 12.06
#